data_356668d92add0816a1281f7639664e8d
#
_entry.id   356668d92add0816a1281f7639664e8d
#
_cell.length_a   1.000
_cell.length_b   1.000
_cell.length_c   1.000
_cell.angle_alpha   90.00
_cell.angle_beta   90.00
_cell.angle_gamma   90.00
#
_symmetry.space_group_name_H-M   'P 1'
#
loop_
_entity.id
_entity.type
_entity.pdbx_description
1 polymer ?
#
loop_
_entity_poly.entity_id
_entity_poly.type
_entity_poly.pdbx_seq_one_letter_code
_entity_poly.pdbx_strand_id
1 'polypeptide(L)'
;MNNLDFDIVIVGLGPTGGTLANLLAMNNVSVLILEKEANIYNLPRAVHFDDEIMRVFQTIGITKSLSKKLIINKGTKFIDDNGELLLDWPRPKKITENGWYPSYRFHQPDL
;
A
#
# COMPACT_ATOMS: atom_id res chain seq x y z
N MET A 1 19.62 31.98 -11.25
CA MET A 1 18.72 30.83 -11.17
C MET A 1 19.12 30.05 -9.92
N ASN A 2 18.20 29.87 -8.97
CA ASN A 2 18.45 28.97 -7.85
C ASN A 2 18.48 27.55 -8.40
N ASN A 3 19.65 26.94 -8.46
CA ASN A 3 19.74 25.50 -8.71
C ASN A 3 19.13 24.79 -7.49
N LEU A 4 17.95 24.23 -7.66
CA LEU A 4 17.40 23.29 -6.70
C LEU A 4 18.06 21.93 -6.94
N ASP A 5 18.53 21.29 -5.88
CA ASP A 5 19.15 19.96 -5.99
C ASP A 5 18.12 18.86 -6.31
N PHE A 6 16.87 19.08 -5.91
CA PHE A 6 15.75 18.17 -6.15
C PHE A 6 14.47 18.94 -6.48
N ASP A 7 13.59 18.34 -7.29
CA ASP A 7 12.30 18.92 -7.63
C ASP A 7 11.30 18.77 -6.46
N ILE A 8 11.35 17.65 -5.75
CA ILE A 8 10.43 17.31 -4.67
C ILE A 8 11.19 16.70 -3.49
N VAL A 9 10.77 17.08 -2.28
CA VAL A 9 11.22 16.46 -1.02
C VAL A 9 10.01 15.75 -0.38
N ILE A 10 10.18 14.46 -0.11
CA ILE A 10 9.20 13.63 0.60
C ILE A 10 9.68 13.40 2.02
N VAL A 11 8.87 13.72 3.01
CA VAL A 11 9.17 13.46 4.43
C VAL A 11 8.43 12.19 4.85
N GLY A 12 9.21 11.14 5.13
CA GLY A 12 8.73 9.81 5.50
C GLY A 12 8.77 8.80 4.35
N LEU A 13 9.36 7.62 4.62
CA LEU A 13 9.43 6.49 3.70
C LEU A 13 8.50 5.35 4.15
N GLY A 14 7.26 5.68 4.47
CA GLY A 14 6.20 4.69 4.65
C GLY A 14 5.57 4.27 3.31
N PRO A 15 4.52 3.45 3.31
CA PRO A 15 3.85 2.99 2.08
C PRO A 15 3.46 4.12 1.14
N THR A 16 2.94 5.23 1.66
CA THR A 16 2.55 6.40 0.86
C THR A 16 3.77 7.10 0.25
N GLY A 17 4.78 7.41 1.06
CA GLY A 17 5.98 8.11 0.60
C GLY A 17 6.77 7.30 -0.42
N GLY A 18 6.94 5.99 -0.16
CA GLY A 18 7.61 5.08 -1.08
C GLY A 18 6.87 4.91 -2.41
N THR A 19 5.55 4.77 -2.37
CA THR A 19 4.72 4.69 -3.59
C THR A 19 4.81 5.98 -4.41
N LEU A 20 4.66 7.14 -3.76
CA LEU A 20 4.75 8.45 -4.41
C LEU A 20 6.14 8.66 -5.05
N ALA A 21 7.21 8.32 -4.33
CA ALA A 21 8.57 8.46 -4.86
C ALA A 21 8.78 7.65 -6.14
N ASN A 22 8.29 6.40 -6.17
CA ASN A 22 8.37 5.56 -7.37
C ASN A 22 7.59 6.16 -8.54
N LEU A 23 6.37 6.65 -8.31
CA LEU A 23 5.55 7.28 -9.36
C LEU A 23 6.20 8.55 -9.91
N LEU A 24 6.78 9.38 -9.05
CA LEU A 24 7.50 10.59 -9.46
C LEU A 24 8.75 10.27 -10.26
N ALA A 25 9.55 9.30 -9.80
CA ALA A 25 10.76 8.85 -10.49
C ALA A 25 10.47 8.31 -11.89
N MET A 26 9.35 7.58 -12.05
CA MET A 26 8.90 7.10 -13.38
C MET A 26 8.56 8.24 -14.34
N ASN A 27 8.30 9.43 -13.84
CA ASN A 27 8.03 10.64 -14.61
C ASN A 27 9.24 11.58 -14.68
N ASN A 28 10.44 11.07 -14.38
CA ASN A 28 11.70 11.82 -14.41
C ASN A 28 11.72 13.03 -13.46
N VAL A 29 10.96 12.98 -12.37
CA VAL A 29 11.00 13.97 -11.29
C VAL A 29 12.08 13.57 -10.31
N SER A 30 13.01 14.47 -9.99
CA SER A 30 14.06 14.21 -9.00
C SER A 30 13.48 14.34 -7.58
N VAL A 31 13.69 13.30 -6.76
CA VAL A 31 13.06 13.19 -5.44
C VAL A 31 14.11 12.95 -4.37
N LEU A 32 14.06 13.74 -3.30
CA LEU A 32 14.76 13.48 -2.06
C LEU A 32 13.76 12.92 -1.04
N ILE A 33 14.12 11.80 -0.40
CA ILE A 33 13.32 11.23 0.70
C ILE A 33 14.06 11.42 2.02
N LEU A 34 13.38 11.98 3.00
CA LEU A 34 13.86 12.14 4.36
C LEU A 34 13.10 11.17 5.26
N GLU A 35 13.81 10.19 5.82
CA GLU A 35 13.26 9.22 6.77
C GLU A 35 14.04 9.28 8.08
N LYS A 36 13.33 9.36 9.21
CA LYS A 36 13.95 9.45 10.54
C LYS A 36 14.39 8.09 11.08
N GLU A 37 13.75 7.02 10.67
CA GLU A 37 14.04 5.66 11.13
C GLU A 37 15.14 5.04 10.25
N ALA A 38 16.16 4.48 10.88
CA ALA A 38 17.26 3.81 10.19
C ALA A 38 16.86 2.44 9.60
N ASN A 39 15.77 1.86 10.08
CA ASN A 39 15.29 0.55 9.67
C ASN A 39 13.80 0.59 9.36
N ILE A 40 13.32 -0.42 8.63
CA ILE A 40 11.89 -0.62 8.40
C ILE A 40 11.17 -0.77 9.73
N TYR A 41 10.11 0.01 9.92
CA TYR A 41 9.27 -0.08 11.11
C TYR A 41 8.56 -1.43 11.14
N ASN A 42 8.83 -2.23 12.16
CA ASN A 42 8.41 -3.62 12.24
C ASN A 42 6.97 -3.86 12.73
N LEU A 43 6.29 -2.80 13.21
CA LEU A 43 4.89 -2.90 13.61
C LEU A 43 3.99 -2.40 12.49
N PRO A 44 3.16 -3.25 11.90
CA PRO A 44 2.27 -2.85 10.81
C PRO A 44 1.20 -1.88 11.30
N ARG A 45 1.04 -0.75 10.61
CA ARG A 45 -0.02 0.24 10.84
C ARG A 45 -1.17 0.07 9.85
N ALA A 46 -0.86 -0.37 8.64
CA ALA A 46 -1.82 -0.70 7.61
C ALA A 46 -1.79 -2.22 7.38
N VAL A 47 -2.98 -2.80 7.20
CA VAL A 47 -3.13 -4.26 7.10
C VAL A 47 -3.89 -4.70 5.85
N HIS A 48 -4.48 -3.77 5.11
CA HIS A 48 -5.20 -4.07 3.86
C HIS A 48 -5.16 -2.89 2.90
N PHE A 49 -5.35 -3.19 1.63
CA PHE A 49 -5.56 -2.24 0.54
C PHE A 49 -6.50 -2.87 -0.50
N ASP A 50 -6.99 -2.06 -1.41
CA ASP A 50 -7.96 -2.44 -2.43
C ASP A 50 -7.32 -2.71 -3.81
N ASP A 51 -8.16 -3.01 -4.77
CA ASP A 51 -7.79 -3.27 -6.15
C ASP A 51 -7.26 -2.05 -6.89
N GLU A 52 -7.69 -0.84 -6.52
CA GLU A 52 -7.16 0.41 -7.08
C GLU A 52 -5.69 0.59 -6.70
N ILE A 53 -5.34 0.32 -5.44
CA ILE A 53 -3.94 0.36 -4.98
C ILE A 53 -3.11 -0.75 -5.65
N MET A 54 -3.68 -1.93 -5.91
CA MET A 54 -2.99 -2.95 -6.71
C MET A 54 -2.68 -2.47 -8.14
N ARG A 55 -3.55 -1.65 -8.74
CA ARG A 55 -3.25 -1.00 -10.04
C ARG A 55 -2.06 -0.04 -9.94
N VAL A 56 -1.98 0.72 -8.86
CA VAL A 56 -0.81 1.58 -8.60
C VAL A 56 0.46 0.74 -8.47
N PHE A 57 0.41 -0.34 -7.68
CA PHE A 57 1.55 -1.25 -7.52
C PHE A 57 1.93 -1.97 -8.83
N GLN A 58 0.95 -2.24 -9.69
CA GLN A 58 1.21 -2.74 -11.04
C GLN A 58 1.94 -1.71 -11.88
N THR A 59 1.55 -0.45 -11.82
CA THR A 59 2.20 0.65 -12.54
C THR A 59 3.66 0.80 -12.14
N ILE A 60 3.98 0.74 -10.85
CA ILE A 60 5.37 0.83 -10.37
C ILE A 60 6.12 -0.51 -10.44
N GLY A 61 5.50 -1.58 -10.90
CA GLY A 61 6.17 -2.84 -11.25
C GLY A 61 6.42 -3.82 -10.10
N ILE A 62 5.82 -3.62 -8.91
CA ILE A 62 6.10 -4.47 -7.73
C ILE A 62 5.13 -5.63 -7.54
N THR A 63 4.06 -5.73 -8.32
CA THR A 63 3.01 -6.75 -8.10
C THR A 63 3.52 -8.18 -8.14
N LYS A 64 4.51 -8.50 -8.99
CA LYS A 64 5.05 -9.86 -9.10
C LYS A 64 5.70 -10.37 -7.80
N SER A 65 6.42 -9.52 -7.10
CA SER A 65 7.04 -9.84 -5.82
C SER A 65 6.02 -9.78 -4.69
N LEU A 66 5.19 -8.73 -4.68
CA LEU A 66 4.21 -8.46 -3.64
C LEU A 66 3.12 -9.54 -3.58
N SER A 67 2.60 -10.01 -4.73
CA SER A 67 1.53 -11.02 -4.79
C SER A 67 1.81 -12.29 -4.00
N LYS A 68 3.08 -12.65 -3.86
CA LYS A 68 3.50 -13.84 -3.08
C LYS A 68 3.31 -13.67 -1.57
N LYS A 69 3.14 -12.44 -1.11
CA LYS A 69 3.02 -12.05 0.30
C LYS A 69 1.63 -11.56 0.66
N LEU A 70 0.71 -11.56 -0.31
CA LEU A 70 -0.65 -11.08 -0.13
C LEU A 70 -1.60 -12.23 0.18
N ILE A 71 -2.63 -11.89 0.95
CA ILE A 71 -3.79 -12.76 1.19
C ILE A 71 -5.04 -12.04 0.70
N ILE A 72 -5.85 -12.71 -0.12
CA ILE A 72 -7.14 -12.17 -0.56
C ILE A 72 -8.02 -11.97 0.67
N ASN A 73 -8.47 -10.73 0.87
CA ASN A 73 -9.36 -10.39 1.96
C ASN A 73 -10.80 -10.78 1.61
N LYS A 74 -11.34 -11.77 2.31
CA LYS A 74 -12.70 -12.30 2.07
C LYS A 74 -13.80 -11.47 2.75
N GLY A 75 -13.43 -10.50 3.58
CA GLY A 75 -14.35 -9.65 4.30
C GLY A 75 -13.89 -9.33 5.71
N THR A 76 -14.75 -8.60 6.43
CA THR A 76 -14.52 -8.17 7.81
C THR A 76 -15.77 -8.45 8.62
N LYS A 77 -15.59 -8.98 9.82
CA LYS A 77 -16.64 -9.12 10.81
C LYS A 77 -16.37 -8.19 11.99
N PHE A 78 -17.37 -7.46 12.40
CA PHE A 78 -17.35 -6.64 13.61
C PHE A 78 -18.13 -7.39 14.69
N ILE A 79 -17.51 -7.58 15.81
CA ILE A 79 -18.10 -8.24 16.97
C ILE A 79 -18.01 -7.30 18.18
N ASP A 80 -18.96 -7.42 19.12
CA ASP A 80 -18.88 -6.70 20.37
C ASP A 80 -17.95 -7.38 21.39
N ASP A 81 -17.92 -6.87 22.61
CA ASP A 81 -17.11 -7.39 23.71
C ASP A 81 -17.61 -8.74 24.27
N ASN A 82 -18.86 -9.12 23.98
CA ASN A 82 -19.45 -10.42 24.31
C ASN A 82 -19.24 -11.47 23.20
N GLY A 83 -18.66 -11.05 22.05
CA GLY A 83 -18.47 -11.89 20.88
C GLY A 83 -19.68 -11.98 19.96
N GLU A 84 -20.70 -11.14 20.17
CA GLU A 84 -21.87 -11.08 19.27
C GLU A 84 -21.53 -10.35 17.97
N LEU A 85 -22.08 -10.88 16.86
CA LEU A 85 -21.85 -10.31 15.52
C LEU A 85 -22.67 -9.02 15.35
N LEU A 86 -21.95 -7.87 15.25
CA LEU A 86 -22.56 -6.57 14.97
C LEU A 86 -22.73 -6.33 13.48
N LEU A 87 -21.74 -6.74 12.67
CA LEU A 87 -21.76 -6.55 11.22
C LEU A 87 -20.90 -7.63 10.55
N ASP A 88 -21.46 -8.27 9.53
CA ASP A 88 -20.71 -9.11 8.58
C ASP A 88 -20.63 -8.37 7.24
N TRP A 89 -19.41 -8.03 6.83
CA TRP A 89 -19.13 -7.33 5.57
C TRP A 89 -18.27 -8.20 4.64
N PRO A 90 -18.89 -9.14 3.91
CA PRO A 90 -18.18 -9.97 2.97
C PRO A 90 -17.69 -9.15 1.76
N ARG A 91 -16.55 -9.54 1.19
CA ARG A 91 -16.06 -8.98 -0.06
C ARG A 91 -16.44 -9.90 -1.23
N PRO A 92 -16.73 -9.33 -2.42
CA PRO A 92 -16.95 -10.14 -3.63
C PRO A 92 -15.76 -11.07 -3.90
N LYS A 93 -16.05 -12.31 -4.30
CA LYS A 93 -15.04 -13.34 -4.59
C LYS A 93 -14.61 -13.35 -6.06
N LYS A 94 -14.78 -12.24 -6.76
CA LYS A 94 -14.45 -12.11 -8.19
C LYS A 94 -13.48 -10.95 -8.41
N ILE A 95 -12.73 -11.05 -9.48
CA ILE A 95 -11.87 -9.98 -9.96
C ILE A 95 -12.74 -8.81 -10.42
N THR A 96 -12.33 -7.60 -10.06
CA THR A 96 -12.98 -6.34 -10.43
C THR A 96 -12.58 -5.89 -11.82
N GLU A 97 -13.15 -4.78 -12.28
CA GLU A 97 -12.77 -4.10 -13.53
C GLU A 97 -11.30 -3.63 -13.52
N ASN A 98 -10.71 -3.44 -12.34
CA ASN A 98 -9.29 -3.12 -12.18
C ASN A 98 -8.37 -4.34 -12.41
N GLY A 99 -8.91 -5.53 -12.65
CA GLY A 99 -8.15 -6.74 -12.91
C GLY A 99 -7.61 -7.44 -11.66
N TRP A 100 -8.04 -7.03 -10.46
CA TRP A 100 -7.59 -7.54 -9.18
C TRP A 100 -8.78 -7.88 -8.27
N TYR A 101 -8.53 -8.64 -7.19
CA TYR A 101 -9.55 -8.86 -6.16
C TYR A 101 -9.84 -7.57 -5.39
N PRO A 102 -11.08 -7.36 -4.91
CA PRO A 102 -11.51 -6.10 -4.28
C PRO A 102 -10.70 -5.66 -3.07
N SER A 103 -10.01 -6.59 -2.40
CA SER A 103 -9.21 -6.27 -1.22
C SER A 103 -8.18 -7.34 -0.92
N TYR A 104 -7.04 -6.91 -0.44
CA TYR A 104 -5.93 -7.76 -0.01
C TYR A 104 -5.51 -7.42 1.41
N ARG A 105 -5.07 -8.43 2.16
CA ARG A 105 -4.35 -8.25 3.42
C ARG A 105 -2.86 -8.39 3.17
N PHE A 106 -2.07 -7.61 3.88
CA PHE A 106 -0.63 -7.61 3.77
C PHE A 106 0.04 -7.32 5.12
N HIS A 107 1.30 -7.67 5.21
CA HIS A 107 2.17 -7.27 6.31
C HIS A 107 2.97 -6.04 5.85
N GLN A 108 2.75 -4.89 6.47
CA GLN A 108 3.31 -3.61 6.01
C GLN A 108 4.83 -3.61 5.81
N PRO A 109 5.65 -4.23 6.67
CA PRO A 109 7.09 -4.33 6.45
C PRO A 109 7.51 -5.06 5.17
N ASP A 110 6.60 -5.79 4.53
CA ASP A 110 6.87 -6.51 3.28
C ASP A 110 6.64 -5.66 2.02
N LEU A 111 6.05 -4.49 2.19
CA LEU A 111 5.79 -3.54 1.12
C LEU A 111 6.95 -2.57 0.93
#